data_2ca88b74e2156f312e3f6e7d5b646f6d
#
_entry.id   2ca88b74e2156f312e3f6e7d5b646f6d
#
_cell.length_a   1.000
_cell.length_b   1.000
_cell.length_c   1.000
_cell.angle_alpha   90.00
_cell.angle_beta   90.00
_cell.angle_gamma   90.00
#
_symmetry.space_group_name_H-M   'P 1'
#
loop_
_entity.id
_entity.type
_entity.pdbx_description
1 polymer ?
#
loop_
_entity_poly.entity_id
_entity_poly.type
_entity_poly.pdbx_seq_one_letter_code
_entity_poly.pdbx_strand_id
1 'polypeptide(L)'
;RLDPVVYQQDDPSFYTSVYRTSDDRFIVVYAQSTVSSEMRIADAADPELRFRVFLPRERDHEYQAYHVDGRWVIRTNWQARNFRLMEARDGAENDRSKWAEILPHRDDAFVENFAVFRTFLAVGERAGGLSRIRIRPWSGGRDSFSAADDPTYTCALGDNHDVDTNLV
;
A
#
# COMPACT_ATOMS: atom_id res chain seq x y z
N ARG A 1 27.15 -18.38 15.06
CA ARG A 1 25.82 -18.24 15.65
C ARG A 1 24.82 -18.27 14.48
N LEU A 2 23.88 -19.20 14.47
CA LEU A 2 22.84 -19.24 13.46
C LEU A 2 21.80 -18.18 13.84
N ASP A 3 21.40 -17.36 12.89
CA ASP A 3 20.35 -16.39 13.10
C ASP A 3 19.00 -17.12 13.27
N PRO A 4 18.14 -16.71 14.21
CA PRO A 4 16.84 -17.34 14.41
C PRO A 4 15.93 -17.06 13.22
N VAL A 5 15.12 -18.05 12.85
CA VAL A 5 14.04 -17.86 11.89
C VAL A 5 12.92 -17.06 12.57
N VAL A 6 12.59 -15.88 12.04
CA VAL A 6 11.53 -15.01 12.57
C VAL A 6 10.19 -15.18 11.86
N TYR A 7 10.20 -15.71 10.63
CA TYR A 7 9.00 -16.03 9.84
C TYR A 7 9.30 -17.15 8.85
N GLN A 8 8.35 -18.04 8.66
CA GLN A 8 8.38 -19.08 7.64
C GLN A 8 7.01 -19.15 6.95
N GLN A 9 7.00 -19.21 5.61
CA GLN A 9 5.81 -19.45 4.80
C GLN A 9 5.79 -20.91 4.36
N ASP A 10 4.81 -21.67 4.88
CA ASP A 10 4.69 -23.10 4.59
C ASP A 10 3.85 -23.39 3.34
N ASP A 11 2.99 -22.45 2.92
CA ASP A 11 2.16 -22.60 1.72
C ASP A 11 2.96 -22.22 0.47
N PRO A 12 3.27 -23.18 -0.43
CA PRO A 12 4.09 -22.92 -1.61
C PRO A 12 3.40 -22.05 -2.67
N SER A 13 2.11 -21.77 -2.53
CA SER A 13 1.38 -20.86 -3.42
C SER A 13 1.63 -19.37 -3.12
N PHE A 14 2.33 -19.08 -2.01
CA PHE A 14 2.63 -17.71 -1.59
C PHE A 14 4.09 -17.34 -1.82
N TYR A 15 4.30 -16.23 -2.50
CA TYR A 15 5.59 -15.55 -2.56
C TYR A 15 5.72 -14.61 -1.36
N THR A 16 6.92 -14.55 -0.79
CA THR A 16 7.19 -13.73 0.41
C THR A 16 8.29 -12.73 0.12
N SER A 17 8.07 -11.50 0.55
CA SER A 17 9.06 -10.43 0.54
C SER A 17 9.14 -9.75 1.91
N VAL A 18 10.25 -9.07 2.15
CA VAL A 18 10.46 -8.26 3.35
C VAL A 18 10.93 -6.88 2.95
N TYR A 19 10.39 -5.85 3.59
CA TYR A 19 10.80 -4.48 3.39
C TYR A 19 10.62 -3.65 4.67
N ARG A 20 11.21 -2.47 4.69
CA ARG A 20 11.00 -1.47 5.73
C ARG A 20 10.05 -0.41 5.19
N THR A 21 9.17 0.12 6.03
CA THR A 21 8.36 1.29 5.67
C THR A 21 9.23 2.50 5.39
N SER A 22 8.79 3.38 4.48
CA SER A 22 9.62 4.51 4.03
C SER A 22 9.92 5.54 5.14
N ASP A 23 9.13 5.56 6.21
CA ASP A 23 9.37 6.35 7.42
C ASP A 23 10.18 5.59 8.49
N ASP A 24 10.76 4.44 8.13
CA ASP A 24 11.59 3.57 8.97
C ASP A 24 10.92 3.00 10.24
N ARG A 25 9.61 3.14 10.37
CA ARG A 25 8.87 2.77 11.58
C ARG A 25 8.66 1.26 11.74
N PHE A 26 8.41 0.55 10.64
CA PHE A 26 8.08 -0.88 10.67
C PHE A 26 8.91 -1.70 9.70
N ILE A 27 9.19 -2.94 10.10
CA ILE A 27 9.60 -4.02 9.20
C ILE A 27 8.35 -4.78 8.80
N VAL A 28 8.18 -5.03 7.52
CA VAL A 28 7.02 -5.69 6.94
C VAL A 28 7.43 -6.99 6.29
N VAL A 29 6.75 -8.08 6.63
CA VAL A 29 6.74 -9.33 5.85
C VAL A 29 5.45 -9.35 5.06
N TYR A 30 5.56 -9.40 3.74
CA TYR A 30 4.44 -9.44 2.81
C TYR A 30 4.40 -10.78 2.10
N ALA A 31 3.31 -11.50 2.25
CA ALA A 31 3.05 -12.77 1.57
C ALA A 31 1.88 -12.60 0.61
N GLN A 32 2.05 -12.97 -0.66
CA GLN A 32 1.01 -12.86 -1.68
C GLN A 32 0.91 -14.10 -2.55
N SER A 33 -0.30 -14.45 -2.92
CA SER A 33 -0.63 -15.40 -3.98
C SER A 33 -1.31 -14.69 -5.15
N THR A 34 -1.88 -15.43 -6.09
CA THR A 34 -2.61 -14.85 -7.23
C THR A 34 -3.86 -14.06 -6.79
N VAL A 35 -4.49 -14.42 -5.68
CA VAL A 35 -5.81 -13.88 -5.28
C VAL A 35 -5.89 -13.49 -3.81
N SER A 36 -4.81 -13.59 -3.07
CA SER A 36 -4.82 -13.31 -1.62
C SER A 36 -3.50 -12.73 -1.16
N SER A 37 -3.53 -11.88 -0.16
CA SER A 37 -2.33 -11.36 0.49
C SER A 37 -2.45 -11.35 2.01
N GLU A 38 -1.32 -11.34 2.68
CA GLU A 38 -1.17 -11.18 4.12
C GLU A 38 0.05 -10.32 4.42
N MET A 39 -0.08 -9.41 5.35
CA MET A 39 1.05 -8.65 5.88
C MET A 39 1.24 -8.96 7.35
N ARG A 40 2.51 -9.01 7.74
CA ARG A 40 2.94 -9.01 9.14
C ARG A 40 3.88 -7.86 9.36
N ILE A 41 3.75 -7.20 10.50
CA ILE A 41 4.52 -6.01 10.83
C ILE A 41 5.17 -6.15 12.20
N ALA A 42 6.40 -5.65 12.31
CA ALA A 42 7.10 -5.50 13.57
C ALA A 42 7.63 -4.07 13.69
N ASP A 43 7.65 -3.53 14.89
CA ASP A 43 8.32 -2.25 15.15
C ASP A 43 9.81 -2.38 14.80
N ALA A 44 10.32 -1.51 13.95
CA ALA A 44 11.72 -1.55 13.54
C ALA A 44 12.71 -1.30 14.71
N ALA A 45 12.24 -0.69 15.80
CA ALA A 45 12.99 -0.49 17.02
C ALA A 45 12.92 -1.68 18.01
N ASP A 46 12.05 -2.69 17.74
CA ASP A 46 11.99 -3.89 18.58
C ASP A 46 13.15 -4.83 18.25
N PRO A 47 14.13 -5.05 19.15
CA PRO A 47 15.28 -5.92 18.86
C PRO A 47 14.90 -7.39 18.69
N GLU A 48 13.72 -7.79 19.13
CA GLU A 48 13.21 -9.16 18.99
C GLU A 48 12.37 -9.34 17.72
N LEU A 49 12.06 -8.24 16.98
CA LEU A 49 11.23 -8.25 15.78
C LEU A 49 9.96 -9.08 15.95
N ARG A 50 9.17 -8.79 16.98
CA ARG A 50 7.93 -9.50 17.26
C ARG A 50 6.86 -9.16 16.22
N PHE A 51 6.74 -9.99 15.21
CA PHE A 51 5.77 -9.81 14.14
C PHE A 51 4.35 -10.08 14.61
N ARG A 52 3.44 -9.17 14.28
CA ARG A 52 1.99 -9.33 14.40
C ARG A 52 1.31 -9.29 13.04
N VAL A 53 0.19 -9.97 12.91
CA VAL A 53 -0.60 -9.94 11.67
C VAL A 53 -1.23 -8.56 11.51
N PHE A 54 -1.06 -7.95 10.35
CA PHE A 54 -1.70 -6.70 9.97
C PHE A 54 -3.20 -6.93 9.77
N LEU A 55 -3.55 -7.83 8.86
CA LEU A 55 -4.89 -8.33 8.65
C LEU A 55 -4.80 -9.81 8.27
N PRO A 56 -5.61 -10.69 8.86
CA PRO A 56 -5.60 -12.12 8.53
C PRO A 56 -5.86 -12.36 7.04
N ARG A 57 -5.22 -13.43 6.54
CA ARG A 57 -5.43 -13.90 5.16
C ARG A 57 -6.88 -14.32 4.96
N GLU A 58 -7.47 -13.85 3.88
CA GLU A 58 -8.77 -14.26 3.40
C GLU A 58 -8.69 -14.62 1.92
N ARG A 59 -9.46 -15.62 1.49
CA ARG A 59 -9.55 -15.96 0.08
C ARG A 59 -10.15 -14.80 -0.70
N ASP A 60 -9.59 -14.53 -1.89
CA ASP A 60 -10.01 -13.47 -2.82
C ASP A 60 -9.90 -12.05 -2.23
N HIS A 61 -9.14 -11.89 -1.13
CA HIS A 61 -8.81 -10.60 -0.57
C HIS A 61 -7.34 -10.26 -0.80
N GLU A 62 -7.13 -9.25 -1.62
CA GLU A 62 -5.83 -8.67 -1.91
C GLU A 62 -5.72 -7.29 -1.25
N TYR A 63 -4.63 -7.06 -0.54
CA TYR A 63 -4.32 -5.75 0.00
C TYR A 63 -2.81 -5.54 0.12
N GLN A 64 -2.41 -4.28 0.10
CA GLN A 64 -1.05 -3.82 0.36
C GLN A 64 -1.14 -2.52 1.14
N ALA A 65 -0.24 -2.28 2.08
CA ALA A 65 -0.26 -1.08 2.90
C ALA A 65 1.14 -0.46 3.03
N TYR A 66 1.19 0.88 3.03
CA TYR A 66 2.37 1.68 3.33
C TYR A 66 2.09 2.58 4.53
N HIS A 67 3.13 2.88 5.29
CA HIS A 67 3.04 3.65 6.52
C HIS A 67 3.74 5.00 6.40
N VAL A 68 3.11 6.04 6.95
CA VAL A 68 3.70 7.36 7.16
C VAL A 68 3.00 8.08 8.31
N ASP A 69 3.76 8.66 9.22
CA ASP A 69 3.28 9.55 10.30
C ASP A 69 2.08 9.00 11.10
N GLY A 70 2.16 7.74 11.55
CA GLY A 70 1.14 7.13 12.41
C GLY A 70 -0.13 6.73 11.67
N ARG A 71 -0.08 6.61 10.34
CA ARG A 71 -1.16 6.10 9.52
C ARG A 71 -0.68 5.04 8.50
N TRP A 72 -1.52 4.08 8.26
CA TRP A 72 -1.43 3.12 7.18
C TRP A 72 -2.34 3.55 6.05
N VAL A 73 -1.81 3.64 4.84
CA VAL A 73 -2.60 3.76 3.61
C VAL A 73 -2.67 2.38 2.98
N ILE A 74 -3.89 1.89 2.74
CA ILE A 74 -4.18 0.51 2.40
C ILE A 74 -4.87 0.47 1.04
N ARG A 75 -4.23 -0.10 0.04
CA ARG A 75 -4.88 -0.49 -1.21
C ARG A 75 -5.54 -1.85 -1.00
N THR A 76 -6.83 -1.97 -1.30
CA THR A 76 -7.58 -3.19 -1.05
C THR A 76 -8.69 -3.42 -2.08
N ASN A 77 -8.93 -4.69 -2.42
CA ASN A 77 -10.10 -5.09 -3.22
C ASN A 77 -11.33 -5.43 -2.37
N TRP A 78 -11.25 -5.26 -1.03
CA TRP A 78 -12.39 -5.46 -0.15
C TRP A 78 -13.57 -4.57 -0.56
N GLN A 79 -14.70 -5.20 -1.01
CA GLN A 79 -15.87 -4.51 -1.60
C GLN A 79 -15.53 -3.55 -2.76
N ALA A 80 -14.45 -3.83 -3.51
CA ALA A 80 -13.90 -2.91 -4.50
C ALA A 80 -13.12 -3.67 -5.58
N ARG A 81 -13.80 -4.23 -6.58
CA ARG A 81 -13.16 -5.07 -7.62
C ARG A 81 -12.00 -4.39 -8.36
N ASN A 82 -12.05 -3.07 -8.54
CA ASN A 82 -10.99 -2.27 -9.14
C ASN A 82 -10.09 -1.59 -8.10
N PHE A 83 -10.11 -2.10 -6.88
CA PHE A 83 -9.44 -1.57 -5.70
C PHE A 83 -9.94 -0.18 -5.27
N ARG A 84 -9.63 0.14 -4.04
CA ARG A 84 -9.79 1.44 -3.39
C ARG A 84 -8.66 1.68 -2.40
N LEU A 85 -8.53 2.90 -1.91
CA LEU A 85 -7.59 3.21 -0.85
C LEU A 85 -8.33 3.56 0.43
N MET A 86 -7.88 2.95 1.51
CA MET A 86 -8.36 3.16 2.86
C MET A 86 -7.23 3.69 3.73
N GLU A 87 -7.56 4.31 4.84
CA GLU A 87 -6.63 4.74 5.88
C GLU A 87 -6.97 4.03 7.19
N ALA A 88 -5.95 3.62 7.95
CA ALA A 88 -6.06 3.18 9.32
C ALA A 88 -5.00 3.86 10.18
N ARG A 89 -5.33 4.20 11.42
CA ARG A 89 -4.35 4.67 12.40
C ARG A 89 -3.57 3.50 12.98
N ASP A 90 -2.39 3.78 13.51
CA ASP A 90 -1.60 2.78 14.24
C ASP A 90 -2.44 2.10 15.33
N GLY A 91 -2.37 0.77 15.35
CA GLY A 91 -3.15 -0.06 16.27
C GLY A 91 -4.61 -0.30 15.86
N ALA A 92 -5.06 0.26 14.72
CA ALA A 92 -6.39 0.03 14.16
C ALA A 92 -6.35 -0.72 12.81
N GLU A 93 -5.17 -1.06 12.30
CA GLU A 93 -4.97 -1.66 10.99
C GLU A 93 -5.61 -3.04 10.82
N ASN A 94 -5.77 -3.79 11.92
CA ASN A 94 -6.37 -5.13 11.92
C ASN A 94 -7.90 -5.13 12.05
N ASP A 95 -8.53 -3.96 12.08
CA ASP A 95 -9.98 -3.81 12.24
C ASP A 95 -10.55 -2.93 11.13
N ARG A 96 -11.11 -3.57 10.09
CA ARG A 96 -11.70 -2.87 8.94
C ARG A 96 -12.82 -1.88 9.30
N SER A 97 -13.50 -2.06 10.44
CA SER A 97 -14.53 -1.13 10.88
C SER A 97 -13.99 0.25 11.27
N LYS A 98 -12.68 0.33 11.52
CA LYS A 98 -11.95 1.56 11.86
C LYS A 98 -11.25 2.19 10.67
N TRP A 99 -11.35 1.59 9.48
CA TRP A 99 -10.76 2.14 8.28
C TRP A 99 -11.60 3.28 7.72
N ALA A 100 -10.96 4.37 7.34
CA ALA A 100 -11.58 5.48 6.64
C ALA A 100 -11.26 5.39 5.15
N GLU A 101 -12.25 5.65 4.28
CA GLU A 101 -12.02 5.68 2.84
C GLU A 101 -11.36 7.00 2.41
N ILE A 102 -10.25 6.92 1.67
CA ILE A 102 -9.54 8.07 1.13
C ILE A 102 -9.61 8.17 -0.38
N LEU A 103 -9.75 7.06 -1.09
CA LEU A 103 -10.04 7.03 -2.52
C LEU A 103 -11.08 5.92 -2.76
N PRO A 104 -12.31 6.28 -3.17
CA PRO A 104 -13.37 5.31 -3.37
C PRO A 104 -13.12 4.40 -4.57
N HIS A 105 -13.73 3.22 -4.53
CA HIS A 105 -13.83 2.36 -5.69
C HIS A 105 -14.51 3.06 -6.87
N ARG A 106 -14.02 2.79 -8.06
CA ARG A 106 -14.62 3.26 -9.32
C ARG A 106 -14.70 2.12 -10.31
N ASP A 107 -15.82 2.02 -11.03
CA ASP A 107 -15.98 1.01 -12.09
C ASP A 107 -15.19 1.35 -13.36
N ASP A 108 -14.92 2.64 -13.58
CA ASP A 108 -14.24 3.17 -14.75
C ASP A 108 -12.71 3.38 -14.55
N ALA A 109 -12.20 3.09 -13.35
CA ALA A 109 -10.79 3.24 -13.05
C ALA A 109 -10.28 2.11 -12.13
N PHE A 110 -9.13 1.57 -12.47
CA PHE A 110 -8.43 0.54 -11.71
C PHE A 110 -7.25 1.18 -10.97
N VAL A 111 -7.15 0.97 -9.65
CA VAL A 111 -6.00 1.42 -8.86
C VAL A 111 -4.90 0.38 -8.98
N GLU A 112 -3.83 0.71 -9.72
CA GLU A 112 -2.72 -0.22 -10.00
C GLU A 112 -1.74 -0.29 -8.82
N ASN A 113 -1.26 0.86 -8.38
CA ASN A 113 -0.29 1.00 -7.31
C ASN A 113 -0.43 2.37 -6.63
N PHE A 114 0.36 2.61 -5.60
CA PHE A 114 0.39 3.90 -4.91
C PHE A 114 1.71 4.09 -4.18
N ALA A 115 2.04 5.33 -3.88
CA ALA A 115 3.16 5.72 -3.02
C ALA A 115 2.70 6.79 -2.02
N VAL A 116 3.19 6.69 -0.80
CA VAL A 116 2.76 7.54 0.30
C VAL A 116 3.91 8.47 0.70
N PHE A 117 3.65 9.76 0.65
CA PHE A 117 4.57 10.80 1.04
C PHE A 117 3.99 11.61 2.20
N ARG A 118 4.84 12.36 2.90
CA ARG A 118 4.41 13.14 4.07
C ARG A 118 3.37 14.20 3.74
N THR A 119 3.46 14.80 2.55
CA THR A 119 2.61 15.92 2.12
C THR A 119 1.51 15.52 1.13
N PHE A 120 1.64 14.37 0.46
CA PHE A 120 0.70 13.93 -0.56
C PHE A 120 0.68 12.40 -0.71
N LEU A 121 -0.32 11.91 -1.43
CA LEU A 121 -0.47 10.56 -1.92
C LEU A 121 -0.37 10.56 -3.44
N ALA A 122 0.47 9.69 -3.98
CA ALA A 122 0.54 9.42 -5.42
C ALA A 122 -0.13 8.09 -5.72
N VAL A 123 -1.02 8.05 -6.73
CA VAL A 123 -1.78 6.85 -7.10
C VAL A 123 -1.67 6.60 -8.59
N GLY A 124 -1.12 5.44 -8.95
CA GLY A 124 -1.17 4.94 -10.32
C GLY A 124 -2.55 4.37 -10.62
N GLU A 125 -3.23 4.93 -11.59
CA GLU A 125 -4.57 4.52 -12.03
C GLU A 125 -4.56 4.16 -13.51
N ARG A 126 -5.41 3.21 -13.89
CA ARG A 126 -5.78 2.98 -15.29
C ARG A 126 -7.24 3.34 -15.50
N ALA A 127 -7.52 4.28 -16.39
CA ALA A 127 -8.86 4.72 -16.73
C ALA A 127 -8.97 4.92 -18.25
N GLY A 128 -10.06 4.44 -18.86
CA GLY A 128 -10.24 4.51 -20.31
C GLY A 128 -9.14 3.81 -21.12
N GLY A 129 -8.48 2.79 -20.54
CA GLY A 129 -7.35 2.07 -21.16
C GLY A 129 -5.98 2.74 -21.02
N LEU A 130 -5.90 3.93 -20.43
CA LEU A 130 -4.65 4.69 -20.27
C LEU A 130 -4.23 4.76 -18.80
N SER A 131 -2.93 4.61 -18.55
CA SER A 131 -2.33 4.81 -17.22
C SER A 131 -2.14 6.30 -16.96
N ARG A 132 -2.37 6.71 -15.71
CA ARG A 132 -2.11 8.07 -15.24
C ARG A 132 -1.71 8.05 -13.77
N ILE A 133 -1.05 9.09 -13.32
CA ILE A 133 -0.71 9.28 -11.91
C ILE A 133 -1.60 10.40 -11.35
N ARG A 134 -2.32 10.08 -10.29
CA ARG A 134 -3.08 11.04 -9.48
C ARG A 134 -2.21 11.49 -8.31
N ILE A 135 -2.14 12.78 -8.07
CA ILE A 135 -1.51 13.38 -6.89
C ILE A 135 -2.60 13.98 -6.02
N ARG A 136 -2.69 13.53 -4.78
CA ARG A 136 -3.66 14.00 -3.78
C ARG A 136 -2.94 14.62 -2.58
N PRO A 137 -3.00 15.94 -2.38
CA PRO A 137 -2.44 16.57 -1.19
C PRO A 137 -3.20 16.17 0.09
N TRP A 138 -2.48 15.86 1.17
CA TRP A 138 -3.11 15.59 2.47
C TRP A 138 -3.76 16.82 3.09
N SER A 139 -3.31 18.01 2.74
CA SER A 139 -3.91 19.28 3.20
C SER A 139 -5.31 19.53 2.63
N GLY A 140 -5.81 18.66 1.75
CA GLY A 140 -7.04 18.85 1.01
C GLY A 140 -6.83 19.64 -0.29
N GLY A 141 -7.90 19.85 -1.03
CA GLY A 141 -7.85 20.52 -2.32
C GLY A 141 -8.20 19.59 -3.48
N ARG A 142 -7.90 20.02 -4.70
CA ARG A 142 -8.16 19.23 -5.91
C ARG A 142 -7.00 18.28 -6.19
N ASP A 143 -7.35 17.05 -6.58
CA ASP A 143 -6.38 16.13 -7.14
C ASP A 143 -5.82 16.71 -8.45
N SER A 144 -4.53 16.54 -8.68
CA SER A 144 -3.88 16.77 -9.97
C SER A 144 -3.53 15.43 -10.62
N PHE A 145 -3.29 15.47 -11.92
CA PHE A 145 -2.96 14.26 -12.69
C PHE A 145 -1.73 14.52 -13.56
N SER A 146 -0.95 13.44 -13.76
CA SER A 146 0.09 13.48 -14.80
C SER A 146 -0.56 13.80 -16.13
N ALA A 147 0.14 14.61 -16.93
CA ALA A 147 -0.27 14.97 -18.28
C ALA A 147 0.92 14.81 -19.23
N ALA A 148 0.62 14.45 -20.47
CA ALA A 148 1.57 14.45 -21.57
C ALA A 148 0.86 14.96 -22.83
N ASP A 149 1.65 15.46 -23.78
CA ASP A 149 1.12 15.98 -25.04
C ASP A 149 0.59 14.86 -25.95
N ASP A 150 1.17 13.65 -25.84
CA ASP A 150 0.71 12.47 -26.58
C ASP A 150 -0.44 11.79 -25.80
N PRO A 151 -1.63 11.60 -26.40
CA PRO A 151 -2.76 10.98 -25.76
C PRO A 151 -2.54 9.48 -25.45
N THR A 152 -1.51 8.85 -26.02
CA THR A 152 -1.17 7.43 -25.83
C THR A 152 0.05 7.19 -24.94
N TYR A 153 0.45 8.22 -24.17
CA TYR A 153 1.60 8.09 -23.27
C TYR A 153 1.40 7.02 -22.21
N THR A 154 2.50 6.44 -21.76
CA THR A 154 2.55 5.54 -20.60
C THR A 154 3.25 6.24 -19.46
N CYS A 155 2.67 6.17 -18.27
CA CYS A 155 3.31 6.61 -17.04
C CYS A 155 3.10 5.58 -15.93
N ALA A 156 4.07 5.50 -15.03
CA ALA A 156 4.01 4.65 -13.86
C ALA A 156 4.72 5.33 -12.69
N LEU A 157 4.31 4.97 -11.47
CA LEU A 157 5.08 5.37 -10.28
C LEU A 157 6.37 4.57 -10.26
N GLY A 158 7.48 5.28 -10.13
CA GLY A 158 8.80 4.70 -9.85
C GLY A 158 9.02 4.48 -8.35
N ASP A 159 10.11 3.81 -8.02
CA ASP A 159 10.54 3.66 -6.63
C ASP A 159 11.04 5.01 -6.11
N ASN A 160 10.48 5.46 -5.00
CA ASN A 160 10.93 6.63 -4.29
C ASN A 160 10.87 6.38 -2.78
N HIS A 161 12.04 6.33 -2.16
CA HIS A 161 12.18 6.03 -0.73
C HIS A 161 12.19 7.30 0.14
N ASP A 162 12.27 8.48 -0.45
CA ASP A 162 12.26 9.75 0.29
C ASP A 162 10.82 10.21 0.52
N VAL A 163 10.30 9.98 1.72
CA VAL A 163 8.93 10.41 2.10
C VAL A 163 8.75 11.92 2.16
N ASP A 164 9.84 12.68 2.22
CA ASP A 164 9.83 14.15 2.31
C ASP A 164 9.97 14.82 0.94
N THR A 165 10.11 14.04 -0.13
CA THR A 165 10.22 14.59 -1.49
C THR A 165 8.95 15.34 -1.90
N ASN A 166 9.16 16.35 -2.76
CA ASN A 166 8.07 17.03 -3.48
C ASN A 166 8.03 16.65 -4.98
N LEU A 167 8.79 15.61 -5.36
CA LEU A 167 8.89 15.11 -6.73
C LEU A 167 8.28 13.71 -6.83
N VAL A 168 7.56 13.46 -7.92
CA VAL A 168 6.94 12.17 -8.27
C VAL A 168 7.41 11.77 -9.66
#